data_67c8427026c5e2d1e3ddf6e5f5276faf
#
_entry.id   67c8427026c5e2d1e3ddf6e5f5276faf
#
_cell.length_a   1.000
_cell.length_b   1.000
_cell.length_c   1.000
_cell.angle_alpha   90.00
_cell.angle_beta   90.00
_cell.angle_gamma   90.00
#
_symmetry.space_group_name_H-M   'P 1'
#
loop_
_entity.id
_entity.type
_entity.pdbx_description
1 polymer ?
#
loop_
_entity_poly.entity_id
_entity_poly.type
_entity_poly.pdbx_seq_one_letter_code
_entity_poly.pdbx_strand_id
1 'polypeptide(L)'
;VINTVAGEYRITLPPKYNLMSTFLLWNAKQIKELFDVSHFYTQEQIEQARKNPVIIHYLNELYIRPWYRNSDHPYRDEYMKWREKIGWDMPMESGSRSVRTKGVIVLNKVLPFSWFCRIYRLVQKRSR
;
A
#
# COMPACT_ATOMS: atom_id res chain seq x y z
N VAL A 1 20.23 -5.61 9.40
CA VAL A 1 21.03 -5.37 10.61
C VAL A 1 20.13 -5.14 11.84
N ILE A 2 19.19 -4.15 11.84
CA ILE A 2 18.32 -3.90 13.00
C ILE A 2 17.51 -5.14 13.39
N ASN A 3 16.91 -5.83 12.40
CA ASN A 3 16.12 -7.03 12.65
C ASN A 3 16.94 -8.20 13.21
N THR A 4 18.22 -8.27 12.91
CA THR A 4 19.11 -9.30 13.44
C THR A 4 19.48 -9.04 14.89
N VAL A 5 19.69 -7.76 15.24
CA VAL A 5 20.06 -7.35 16.60
C VAL A 5 18.86 -7.41 17.56
N ALA A 6 17.67 -6.99 17.09
CA ALA A 6 16.46 -6.97 17.91
C ALA A 6 15.92 -8.37 18.25
N GLY A 7 16.15 -9.38 17.38
CA GLY A 7 15.82 -10.78 17.66
C GLY A 7 14.41 -10.98 18.23
N GLU A 8 14.31 -11.63 19.36
CA GLU A 8 13.08 -11.94 20.10
C GLU A 8 12.41 -10.74 20.78
N TYR A 9 13.12 -9.61 20.93
CA TYR A 9 12.57 -8.37 21.51
C TYR A 9 11.68 -7.58 20.54
N ARG A 10 11.42 -8.11 19.34
CA ARG A 10 10.56 -7.44 18.36
C ARG A 10 9.09 -7.64 18.67
N ILE A 11 8.33 -6.56 18.64
CA ILE A 11 6.88 -6.58 18.73
C ILE A 11 6.30 -6.24 17.35
N THR A 12 5.47 -7.12 16.82
CA THR A 12 4.74 -6.85 15.58
C THR A 12 3.54 -5.96 15.89
N LEU A 13 3.59 -4.72 15.42
CA LEU A 13 2.48 -3.78 15.58
C LEU A 13 1.33 -4.15 14.62
N PRO A 14 0.06 -3.91 15.02
CA PRO A 14 -1.08 -4.03 14.11
C PRO A 14 -0.90 -3.20 12.83
N PRO A 15 -1.40 -3.66 11.67
CA PRO A 15 -1.15 -3.02 10.38
C PRO A 15 -1.70 -1.59 10.27
N LYS A 16 -2.62 -1.17 11.16
CA LYS A 16 -3.13 0.20 11.23
C LYS A 16 -2.06 1.25 11.55
N TYR A 17 -0.95 0.85 12.19
CA TYR A 17 0.19 1.74 12.49
C TYR A 17 1.21 1.86 11.35
N ASN A 18 1.00 1.14 10.26
CA ASN A 18 1.81 1.25 9.04
C ASN A 18 1.01 0.76 7.84
N LEU A 19 -0.15 1.41 7.57
CA LEU A 19 -0.99 1.02 6.46
C LEU A 19 -0.32 1.41 5.14
N MET A 20 0.15 0.41 4.42
CA MET A 20 0.69 0.60 3.06
C MET A 20 -0.43 0.83 2.06
N SER A 21 -0.21 1.69 1.07
CA SER A 21 -1.19 1.99 0.00
C SER A 21 -1.69 0.75 -0.74
N THR A 22 -0.89 -0.32 -0.81
CA THR A 22 -1.30 -1.62 -1.37
C THR A 22 -2.49 -2.24 -0.64
N PHE A 23 -2.62 -2.01 0.67
CA PHE A 23 -3.73 -2.54 1.46
C PHE A 23 -5.06 -1.85 1.17
N LEU A 24 -5.03 -0.72 0.48
CA LEU A 24 -6.24 0.00 0.06
C LEU A 24 -6.84 -0.56 -1.24
N LEU A 25 -6.02 -1.17 -2.09
CA LEU A 25 -6.46 -1.69 -3.38
C LEU A 25 -7.21 -3.02 -3.28
N TRP A 26 -6.81 -3.88 -2.33
CA TRP A 26 -7.34 -5.24 -2.17
C TRP A 26 -8.04 -5.40 -0.82
N ASN A 27 -9.03 -6.30 -0.76
CA ASN A 27 -9.67 -6.67 0.50
C ASN A 27 -8.73 -7.54 1.37
N ALA A 28 -9.09 -7.76 2.64
CA ALA A 28 -8.21 -8.47 3.58
C ALA A 28 -7.88 -9.91 3.12
N LYS A 29 -8.85 -10.64 2.53
CA LYS A 29 -8.62 -11.98 1.98
C LYS A 29 -7.59 -11.95 0.85
N GLN A 30 -7.75 -11.00 -0.07
CA GLN A 30 -6.83 -10.80 -1.19
C GLN A 30 -5.42 -10.41 -0.74
N ILE A 31 -5.32 -9.54 0.28
CA ILE A 31 -4.04 -9.14 0.86
C ILE A 31 -3.32 -10.34 1.46
N LYS A 32 -4.03 -11.16 2.25
CA LYS A 32 -3.45 -12.37 2.85
C LYS A 32 -2.97 -13.35 1.78
N GLU A 33 -3.75 -13.56 0.73
CA GLU A 33 -3.37 -14.43 -0.38
C GLU A 33 -2.18 -13.87 -1.16
N LEU A 34 -2.16 -12.57 -1.47
CA LEU A 34 -1.14 -11.96 -2.33
C LEU A 34 0.23 -11.86 -1.66
N PHE A 35 0.26 -11.49 -0.38
CA PHE A 35 1.48 -11.17 0.36
C PHE A 35 1.87 -12.24 1.39
N ASP A 36 1.08 -13.30 1.55
CA ASP A 36 1.32 -14.37 2.54
C ASP A 36 1.54 -13.85 3.96
N VAL A 37 0.72 -12.89 4.38
CA VAL A 37 0.82 -12.24 5.70
C VAL A 37 -0.02 -12.92 6.78
N SER A 38 -0.52 -14.12 6.52
CA SER A 38 -1.40 -14.87 7.43
C SER A 38 -0.76 -15.16 8.78
N HIS A 39 0.55 -15.28 8.83
CA HIS A 39 1.31 -15.51 10.07
C HIS A 39 1.44 -14.26 10.94
N PHE A 40 1.23 -13.07 10.39
CA PHE A 40 1.45 -11.80 11.09
C PHE A 40 0.16 -11.11 11.47
N TYR A 41 -0.90 -11.20 10.64
CA TYR A 41 -2.12 -10.42 10.82
C TYR A 41 -3.37 -11.26 10.60
N THR A 42 -4.37 -11.08 11.46
CA THR A 42 -5.70 -11.63 11.24
C THR A 42 -6.45 -10.84 10.14
N GLN A 43 -7.53 -11.41 9.64
CA GLN A 43 -8.37 -10.71 8.65
C GLN A 43 -9.00 -9.45 9.26
N GLU A 44 -9.46 -9.54 10.51
CA GLU A 44 -10.05 -8.43 11.26
C GLU A 44 -9.06 -7.28 11.45
N GLN A 45 -7.81 -7.58 11.79
CA GLN A 45 -6.76 -6.57 11.94
C GLN A 45 -6.50 -5.82 10.62
N ILE A 46 -6.50 -6.53 9.48
CA ILE A 46 -6.33 -5.92 8.17
C ILE A 46 -7.54 -5.04 7.81
N GLU A 47 -8.77 -5.51 8.05
CA GLU A 47 -9.98 -4.72 7.78
C GLU A 47 -10.07 -3.48 8.68
N GLN A 48 -9.71 -3.60 9.96
CA GLN A 48 -9.63 -2.45 10.86
C GLN A 48 -8.59 -1.43 10.38
N ALA A 49 -7.42 -1.89 9.95
CA ALA A 49 -6.38 -1.02 9.43
C ALA A 49 -6.84 -0.25 8.18
N ARG A 50 -7.59 -0.91 7.29
CA ARG A 50 -8.15 -0.30 6.09
C ARG A 50 -9.22 0.76 6.39
N LYS A 51 -10.04 0.53 7.43
CA LYS A 51 -11.14 1.45 7.82
C LYS A 51 -10.63 2.62 8.65
N ASN A 52 -9.74 2.34 9.59
CA ASN A 52 -9.28 3.30 10.59
C ASN A 52 -7.75 3.24 10.75
N PRO A 53 -6.99 3.67 9.72
CA PRO A 53 -5.53 3.72 9.83
C PRO A 53 -5.11 4.79 10.83
N VAL A 54 -4.03 4.54 11.57
CA VAL A 54 -3.38 5.52 12.43
C VAL A 54 -2.24 6.19 11.69
N ILE A 55 -1.44 5.40 10.96
CA ILE A 55 -0.35 5.90 10.12
C ILE A 55 -0.53 5.31 8.73
N ILE A 56 -0.54 6.18 7.72
CA ILE A 56 -0.61 5.81 6.32
C ILE A 56 0.79 5.94 5.72
N HIS A 57 1.28 4.85 5.17
CA HIS A 57 2.56 4.81 4.49
C HIS A 57 2.33 4.86 2.98
N TYR A 58 2.57 6.02 2.36
CA TYR A 58 2.38 6.28 0.93
C TYR A 58 3.46 5.60 0.09
N LEU A 59 3.61 4.28 0.25
CA LEU A 59 4.51 3.46 -0.56
C LEU A 59 3.86 3.07 -1.88
N ASN A 60 4.70 2.83 -2.84
CA ASN A 60 4.46 2.35 -4.19
C ASN A 60 3.57 3.24 -5.09
N GLU A 61 3.51 2.85 -6.35
CA GLU A 61 2.92 3.62 -7.44
C GLU A 61 1.52 3.12 -7.86
N LEU A 62 0.86 2.25 -7.05
CA LEU A 62 -0.50 1.77 -7.39
C LEU A 62 -1.50 2.91 -7.38
N TYR A 63 -1.30 3.86 -6.47
CA TYR A 63 -1.94 5.17 -6.50
C TYR A 63 -0.90 6.23 -6.84
N ILE A 64 -1.31 7.32 -7.51
CA ILE A 64 -0.48 8.52 -7.62
C ILE A 64 -0.43 9.14 -6.23
N ARG A 65 0.77 9.33 -5.70
CA ARG A 65 0.98 9.78 -4.32
C ARG A 65 0.29 11.11 -4.03
N PRO A 66 -0.16 11.38 -2.79
CA PRO A 66 -1.03 12.53 -2.46
C PRO A 66 -0.41 13.90 -2.70
N TRP A 67 0.92 14.01 -2.75
CA TRP A 67 1.62 15.27 -3.03
C TRP A 67 1.69 15.64 -4.51
N TYR A 68 1.14 14.81 -5.41
CA TYR A 68 0.97 15.18 -6.80
C TYR A 68 -0.41 15.79 -7.07
N ARG A 69 -0.47 16.78 -7.97
CA ARG A 69 -1.70 17.51 -8.32
C ARG A 69 -2.81 16.57 -8.81
N ASN A 70 -2.47 15.59 -9.62
CA ASN A 70 -3.37 14.60 -10.22
C ASN A 70 -3.46 13.29 -9.39
N SER A 71 -3.26 13.37 -8.07
CA SER A 71 -3.34 12.20 -7.21
C SER A 71 -4.74 11.60 -7.21
N ASP A 72 -4.81 10.28 -7.28
CA ASP A 72 -6.00 9.45 -7.09
C ASP A 72 -5.92 8.62 -5.80
N HIS A 73 -5.04 9.01 -4.88
CA HIS A 73 -4.88 8.30 -3.61
C HIS A 73 -6.10 8.51 -2.70
N PRO A 74 -6.70 7.45 -2.12
CA PRO A 74 -7.91 7.57 -1.28
C PRO A 74 -7.76 8.52 -0.08
N TYR A 75 -6.56 8.68 0.45
CA TYR A 75 -6.25 9.60 1.56
C TYR A 75 -5.57 10.90 1.10
N ARG A 76 -5.85 11.34 -0.13
CA ARG A 76 -5.31 12.61 -0.63
C ARG A 76 -5.80 13.80 0.19
N ASP A 77 -7.08 13.83 0.52
CA ASP A 77 -7.68 14.95 1.25
C ASP A 77 -7.12 15.07 2.67
N GLU A 78 -6.84 13.95 3.32
CA GLU A 78 -6.18 13.95 4.63
C GLU A 78 -4.75 14.51 4.54
N TYR A 79 -4.00 14.12 3.51
CA TYR A 79 -2.69 14.72 3.24
C TYR A 79 -2.79 16.23 3.00
N MET A 80 -3.78 16.70 2.23
CA MET A 80 -3.96 18.12 1.92
C MET A 80 -4.30 18.94 3.16
N LYS A 81 -5.14 18.44 4.09
CA LYS A 81 -5.40 19.08 5.39
C LYS A 81 -4.12 19.31 6.20
N TRP A 82 -3.25 18.30 6.27
CA TRP A 82 -1.99 18.44 6.98
C TRP A 82 -1.03 19.40 6.28
N ARG A 83 -0.97 19.36 4.97
CA ARG A 83 -0.18 20.28 4.16
C ARG A 83 -0.58 21.74 4.42
N GLU A 84 -1.88 22.03 4.42
CA GLU A 84 -2.43 23.35 4.73
C GLU A 84 -2.10 23.77 6.18
N LYS A 85 -2.32 22.87 7.14
CA LYS A 85 -2.06 23.11 8.56
C LYS A 85 -0.62 23.50 8.87
N ILE A 86 0.35 22.91 8.17
CA ILE A 86 1.79 23.24 8.34
C ILE A 86 2.25 24.39 7.45
N GLY A 87 1.37 24.98 6.64
CA GLY A 87 1.71 26.10 5.75
C GLY A 87 2.66 25.72 4.61
N TRP A 88 2.61 24.48 4.13
CA TRP A 88 3.50 24.05 3.04
C TRP A 88 2.97 24.49 1.69
N ASP A 89 3.49 25.61 1.18
CA ASP A 89 3.00 26.31 -0.01
C ASP A 89 3.80 25.99 -1.30
N MET A 90 4.58 24.91 -1.32
CA MET A 90 5.31 24.54 -2.53
C MET A 90 4.37 24.08 -3.67
N PRO A 91 4.65 24.44 -4.95
CA PRO A 91 3.87 24.00 -6.08
C PRO A 91 3.80 22.47 -6.18
N MET A 92 2.64 21.95 -6.55
CA MET A 92 2.46 20.52 -6.76
C MET A 92 2.71 20.15 -8.23
N GLU A 93 3.61 19.22 -8.45
CA GLU A 93 3.86 18.63 -9.77
C GLU A 93 2.78 17.61 -10.16
N SER A 94 2.78 17.18 -11.42
CA SER A 94 1.97 16.04 -11.87
C SER A 94 2.74 14.74 -11.72
N GLY A 95 2.11 13.77 -11.09
CA GLY A 95 2.66 12.43 -10.95
C GLY A 95 2.30 11.53 -12.13
N SER A 96 3.07 10.47 -12.32
CA SER A 96 2.80 9.43 -13.31
C SER A 96 3.01 8.03 -12.73
N ARG A 97 2.36 7.04 -13.34
CA ARG A 97 2.62 5.63 -13.06
C ARG A 97 3.56 5.04 -14.08
N SER A 98 4.45 4.16 -13.63
CA SER A 98 5.28 3.38 -14.55
C SER A 98 4.43 2.46 -15.44
N VAL A 99 4.95 2.07 -16.59
CA VAL A 99 4.29 1.11 -17.49
C VAL A 99 3.99 -0.20 -16.76
N ARG A 100 4.92 -0.67 -15.93
CA ARG A 100 4.75 -1.86 -15.09
C ARG A 100 3.55 -1.71 -14.17
N THR A 101 3.41 -0.61 -13.47
CA THR A 101 2.29 -0.34 -12.55
C THR A 101 0.96 -0.28 -13.28
N LYS A 102 0.92 0.37 -14.45
CA LYS A 102 -0.28 0.39 -15.30
C LYS A 102 -0.69 -1.03 -15.70
N GLY A 103 0.27 -1.87 -16.11
CA GLY A 103 0.05 -3.28 -16.41
C GLY A 103 -0.53 -4.07 -15.24
N VAL A 104 0.02 -3.90 -14.04
CA VAL A 104 -0.50 -4.54 -12.81
C VAL A 104 -1.96 -4.15 -12.55
N ILE A 105 -2.30 -2.87 -12.67
CA ILE A 105 -3.66 -2.37 -12.44
C ILE A 105 -4.63 -2.95 -13.47
N VAL A 106 -4.24 -3.00 -14.75
CA VAL A 106 -5.07 -3.58 -15.82
C VAL A 106 -5.28 -5.08 -15.58
N LEU A 107 -4.21 -5.83 -15.31
CA LEU A 107 -4.31 -7.27 -15.04
C LEU A 107 -5.21 -7.58 -13.83
N ASN A 108 -5.12 -6.76 -12.77
CA ASN A 108 -5.98 -6.91 -11.60
C ASN A 108 -7.48 -6.67 -11.91
N LYS A 109 -7.79 -5.86 -12.92
CA LYS A 109 -9.17 -5.57 -13.34
C LYS A 109 -9.77 -6.63 -14.26
N VAL A 110 -8.93 -7.23 -15.14
CA VAL A 110 -9.42 -8.14 -16.20
C VAL A 110 -9.32 -9.61 -15.84
N LEU A 111 -8.41 -10.00 -14.93
CA LEU A 111 -8.18 -11.39 -14.59
C LEU A 111 -8.91 -11.81 -13.31
N PRO A 112 -9.37 -13.07 -13.20
CA PRO A 112 -9.72 -13.67 -11.92
C PRO A 112 -8.57 -13.52 -10.93
N PHE A 113 -8.85 -13.18 -9.68
CA PHE A 113 -7.83 -12.81 -8.70
C PHE A 113 -6.74 -13.89 -8.50
N SER A 114 -7.12 -15.17 -8.54
CA SER A 114 -6.16 -16.28 -8.43
C SER A 114 -5.13 -16.32 -9.56
N TRP A 115 -5.54 -15.99 -10.79
CA TRP A 115 -4.63 -15.88 -11.95
C TRP A 115 -3.74 -14.64 -11.83
N PHE A 116 -4.33 -13.52 -11.43
CA PHE A 116 -3.57 -12.31 -11.12
C PHE A 116 -2.47 -12.58 -10.10
N CYS A 117 -2.76 -13.25 -8.97
CA CYS A 117 -1.77 -13.60 -7.95
C CYS A 117 -0.61 -14.44 -8.50
N ARG A 118 -0.89 -15.44 -9.35
CA ARG A 118 0.16 -16.26 -9.97
C ARG A 118 1.11 -15.41 -10.81
N ILE A 119 0.55 -14.58 -11.70
CA ILE A 119 1.34 -13.70 -12.58
C ILE A 119 2.11 -12.68 -11.75
N TYR A 120 1.48 -12.03 -10.79
CA TYR A 120 2.10 -11.03 -9.93
C TYR A 120 3.31 -11.59 -9.18
N ARG A 121 3.19 -12.78 -8.60
CA ARG A 121 4.28 -13.47 -7.89
C ARG A 121 5.44 -13.82 -8.83
N LEU A 122 5.18 -14.26 -10.07
CA LEU A 122 6.22 -14.53 -11.05
C LEU A 122 7.01 -13.27 -11.43
N VAL A 123 6.30 -12.16 -11.63
CA VAL A 123 6.92 -10.86 -11.94
C VAL A 123 7.77 -10.35 -10.76
N GLN A 124 7.31 -10.56 -9.53
CA GLN A 124 8.06 -10.16 -8.32
C GLN A 124 9.34 -10.99 -8.10
N LYS A 125 9.30 -12.30 -8.38
CA LYS A 125 10.49 -13.17 -8.28
C LYS A 125 11.60 -12.80 -9.27
N ARG A 126 11.25 -12.27 -10.44
CA ARG A 126 12.24 -11.86 -11.46
C ARG A 126 12.91 -10.51 -11.18
N SER A 127 12.40 -9.75 -10.22
CA SER A 127 12.94 -8.42 -9.86
C SER A 127 13.75 -8.41 -8.57
N ARG A 128 14.05 -9.58 -8.02
CA ARG A 128 14.99 -9.82 -6.92
C ARG A 128 16.27 -10.45 -7.47
#